data_0b22f9a6555dcbafeaff487bf4e6fb54
#
_entry.id   0b22f9a6555dcbafeaff487bf4e6fb54
#
_cell.length_a   1.000
_cell.length_b   1.000
_cell.length_c   1.000
_cell.angle_alpha   90.00
_cell.angle_beta   90.00
_cell.angle_gamma   90.00
#
_symmetry.space_group_name_H-M   'P 1'
#
loop_
_entity.id
_entity.type
_entity.pdbx_description
1 polymer ?
#
loop_
_entity_poly.entity_id
_entity_poly.type
_entity_poly.pdbx_seq_one_letter_code
_entity_poly.pdbx_strand_id
1 'polypeptide(L)'
;MIEPTYDYIICGAGTAGCLLANRLSADPARRVLLIEAGGNDDYLWVHIPVGYLYCIGNPRTDWLYFTDADPGLNGRSLRYPRGKVLGGCSSINGMIYMRGQARDYDGWGAGDGFGANPGWSWAECLPHFLKHEDFHKGADAFHAAPGFDPQGKRAGGEWRVEKQRLRWDVLDAFAQAAQQAGIPATDDFNRGDNQGVGYFDVNQKAGVRWNATKAFLRPAEQRDNLQVWTGAHIERVLLAHANGDGSWDGTRRAVGVEVLKANGGERLSARLRPGGEVILCAGAIGSPQILQLSGIGPAALLQAHGVRVERELPGVGANLQDHLQIRAVYGVQGVKTLNTTANSLWGKAMIGLEYLFKRSGPMSMAPSQLGAFTRSDPAQPHANLQYHVQPLSLDAFGQPLHPYNAFTASVCNLNPTSRGAVQIRSASSADAPSIAPRYLSTDEDRRVAADSLRVTRRIVAMPALAKYAPKEVKPGVQFETDAELAQLAGDIGTTIFHPVGTAKMGPASDPMAVVDARLRVHGVQGLRVVDASVMPTITSGNTNSPTLMIAERAAAWIIAGE
;
A
#
# COMPACT_ATOMS: atom_id res chain seq x y z
N MET A 1 39.73 0.57 -11.01
CA MET A 1 38.66 -0.32 -11.50
C MET A 1 37.58 0.57 -12.09
N ILE A 2 37.06 0.25 -13.28
CA ILE A 2 35.94 1.00 -13.86
C ILE A 2 34.70 0.67 -13.02
N GLU A 3 34.03 1.70 -12.46
CA GLU A 3 32.79 1.50 -11.73
C GLU A 3 31.75 0.81 -12.65
N PRO A 4 31.03 -0.20 -12.14
CA PRO A 4 30.02 -0.88 -12.95
C PRO A 4 28.91 0.10 -13.32
N THR A 5 28.51 0.12 -14.60
CA THR A 5 27.40 0.93 -15.10
C THR A 5 26.20 0.05 -15.43
N TYR A 6 25.00 0.62 -15.31
CA TYR A 6 23.72 -0.11 -15.42
C TYR A 6 22.82 0.51 -16.48
N ASP A 7 22.00 -0.31 -17.11
CA ASP A 7 20.89 0.15 -17.96
C ASP A 7 19.74 0.67 -17.10
N TYR A 8 19.48 -0.01 -15.96
CA TYR A 8 18.43 0.37 -15.01
C TYR A 8 18.94 0.34 -13.57
N ILE A 9 18.67 1.41 -12.83
CA ILE A 9 18.90 1.50 -11.38
C ILE A 9 17.53 1.66 -10.71
N ILE A 10 17.09 0.60 -10.02
CA ILE A 10 15.78 0.54 -9.33
C ILE A 10 15.98 0.87 -7.85
N CYS A 11 15.36 1.93 -7.39
CA CYS A 11 15.52 2.51 -6.06
C CYS A 11 14.38 2.07 -5.13
N GLY A 12 14.59 1.05 -4.32
CA GLY A 12 13.64 0.41 -3.42
C GLY A 12 13.21 -0.97 -3.90
N ALA A 13 13.50 -2.01 -3.11
CA ALA A 13 13.10 -3.39 -3.36
C ALA A 13 11.76 -3.74 -2.70
N GLY A 14 10.80 -2.81 -2.75
CA GLY A 14 9.42 -3.02 -2.35
C GLY A 14 8.61 -3.79 -3.39
N THR A 15 7.28 -3.68 -3.29
CA THR A 15 6.31 -4.34 -4.18
C THR A 15 6.63 -4.09 -5.66
N ALA A 16 6.77 -2.81 -6.06
CA ALA A 16 7.05 -2.44 -7.45
C ALA A 16 8.47 -2.80 -7.88
N GLY A 17 9.47 -2.50 -7.02
CA GLY A 17 10.87 -2.71 -7.39
C GLY A 17 11.24 -4.18 -7.59
N CYS A 18 10.70 -5.10 -6.78
CA CYS A 18 10.89 -6.54 -6.98
C CYS A 18 10.32 -7.03 -8.32
N LEU A 19 9.14 -6.55 -8.71
CA LEU A 19 8.54 -6.88 -10.00
C LEU A 19 9.35 -6.31 -11.16
N LEU A 20 9.73 -5.03 -11.09
CA LEU A 20 10.55 -4.39 -12.14
C LEU A 20 11.91 -5.07 -12.29
N ALA A 21 12.58 -5.42 -11.18
CA ALA A 21 13.84 -6.15 -11.23
C ALA A 21 13.70 -7.47 -11.99
N ASN A 22 12.60 -8.22 -11.75
CA ASN A 22 12.31 -9.44 -12.49
C ASN A 22 12.09 -9.18 -13.98
N ARG A 23 11.23 -8.22 -14.32
CA ARG A 23 10.84 -7.95 -15.72
C ARG A 23 11.99 -7.39 -16.55
N LEU A 24 12.73 -6.40 -16.00
CA LEU A 24 13.79 -5.72 -16.73
C LEU A 24 15.08 -6.55 -16.87
N SER A 25 15.35 -7.45 -15.92
CA SER A 25 16.48 -8.38 -16.03
C SER A 25 16.19 -9.63 -16.86
N ALA A 26 14.98 -9.77 -17.41
CA ALA A 26 14.66 -10.91 -18.29
C ALA A 26 15.45 -10.88 -19.61
N ASP A 27 15.83 -9.69 -20.08
CA ASP A 27 16.78 -9.52 -21.18
C ASP A 27 18.23 -9.56 -20.62
N PRO A 28 19.02 -10.59 -20.92
CA PRO A 28 20.38 -10.72 -20.39
C PRO A 28 21.35 -9.61 -20.89
N ALA A 29 21.01 -8.89 -21.95
CA ALA A 29 21.79 -7.76 -22.45
C ALA A 29 21.64 -6.51 -21.56
N ARG A 30 20.62 -6.43 -20.71
CA ARG A 30 20.34 -5.30 -19.82
C ARG A 30 20.94 -5.55 -18.43
N ARG A 31 21.78 -4.65 -17.96
CA ARG A 31 22.32 -4.69 -16.59
C ARG A 31 21.40 -3.92 -15.65
N VAL A 32 20.87 -4.61 -14.64
CA VAL A 32 19.91 -4.08 -13.66
C VAL A 32 20.53 -4.06 -12.27
N LEU A 33 20.43 -2.94 -11.58
CA LEU A 33 20.77 -2.80 -10.17
C LEU A 33 19.48 -2.52 -9.38
N LEU A 34 19.20 -3.33 -8.37
CA LEU A 34 18.14 -3.13 -7.38
C LEU A 34 18.77 -2.72 -6.05
N ILE A 35 18.31 -1.61 -5.46
CA ILE A 35 18.86 -1.05 -4.23
C ILE A 35 17.78 -1.05 -3.15
N GLU A 36 18.09 -1.55 -1.94
CA GLU A 36 17.20 -1.60 -0.78
C GLU A 36 17.91 -1.07 0.47
N ALA A 37 17.24 -0.17 1.19
CA ALA A 37 17.74 0.39 2.43
C ALA A 37 17.77 -0.62 3.58
N GLY A 38 16.80 -1.52 3.61
CA GLY A 38 16.69 -2.60 4.57
C GLY A 38 17.55 -3.81 4.25
N GLY A 39 17.47 -4.81 5.12
CA GLY A 39 18.12 -6.12 4.95
C GLY A 39 17.27 -7.13 4.19
N ASN A 40 17.72 -8.38 4.24
CA ASN A 40 17.01 -9.52 3.66
C ASN A 40 15.69 -9.82 4.38
N ASP A 41 14.76 -10.48 3.70
CA ASP A 41 13.47 -10.94 4.24
C ASP A 41 13.56 -12.32 4.93
N ASP A 42 14.70 -12.62 5.53
CA ASP A 42 15.00 -13.90 6.22
C ASP A 42 14.47 -13.96 7.67
N TYR A 43 13.86 -12.88 8.17
CA TYR A 43 13.22 -12.86 9.48
C TYR A 43 11.98 -13.76 9.48
N LEU A 44 11.96 -14.78 10.34
CA LEU A 44 10.91 -15.81 10.37
C LEU A 44 9.49 -15.23 10.32
N TRP A 45 9.25 -14.15 11.05
CA TRP A 45 7.93 -13.53 11.15
C TRP A 45 7.46 -12.84 9.87
N VAL A 46 8.35 -12.53 8.93
CA VAL A 46 7.95 -12.10 7.57
C VAL A 46 7.16 -13.19 6.86
N HIS A 47 7.47 -14.46 7.12
CA HIS A 47 6.87 -15.58 6.39
C HIS A 47 5.59 -16.12 7.02
N ILE A 48 5.43 -15.99 8.33
CA ILE A 48 4.23 -16.40 9.06
C ILE A 48 3.16 -15.29 8.92
N PRO A 49 1.93 -15.61 8.47
CA PRO A 49 0.93 -14.57 8.21
C PRO A 49 0.66 -13.61 9.36
N VAL A 50 0.47 -14.10 10.59
CA VAL A 50 0.28 -13.27 11.79
C VAL A 50 1.54 -12.49 12.18
N GLY A 51 2.67 -12.79 11.59
CA GLY A 51 3.98 -12.22 11.92
C GLY A 51 4.12 -10.72 11.65
N TYR A 52 3.16 -10.10 10.91
CA TYR A 52 3.10 -8.64 10.80
C TYR A 52 3.11 -7.96 12.18
N LEU A 53 2.58 -8.60 13.22
CA LEU A 53 2.60 -8.10 14.60
C LEU A 53 4.02 -7.94 15.18
N TYR A 54 4.98 -8.71 14.67
CA TYR A 54 6.39 -8.68 15.08
C TYR A 54 7.29 -7.93 14.08
N CYS A 55 6.78 -7.65 12.91
CA CYS A 55 7.47 -6.88 11.87
C CYS A 55 7.22 -5.38 11.99
N ILE A 56 5.98 -4.98 12.29
CA ILE A 56 5.60 -3.58 12.50
C ILE A 56 6.14 -3.09 13.85
N GLY A 57 6.84 -1.96 13.83
CA GLY A 57 7.53 -1.40 14.99
C GLY A 57 8.88 -2.07 15.30
N ASN A 58 9.36 -2.97 14.44
CA ASN A 58 10.66 -3.60 14.56
C ASN A 58 11.67 -2.90 13.62
N PRO A 59 12.77 -2.31 14.14
CA PRO A 59 13.76 -1.59 13.33
C PRO A 59 14.45 -2.46 12.26
N ARG A 60 14.38 -3.78 12.37
CA ARG A 60 14.87 -4.73 11.35
C ARG A 60 14.03 -4.71 10.08
N THR A 61 12.72 -4.39 10.18
CA THR A 61 11.75 -4.56 9.09
C THR A 61 10.89 -3.34 8.84
N ASP A 62 10.96 -2.30 9.71
CA ASP A 62 10.11 -1.12 9.68
C ASP A 62 10.96 0.16 9.75
N TRP A 63 10.60 1.18 8.97
CA TRP A 63 11.19 2.51 9.01
C TRP A 63 10.90 3.27 10.29
N LEU A 64 9.91 2.85 11.07
CA LEU A 64 9.48 3.45 12.33
C LEU A 64 8.98 4.90 12.19
N TYR A 65 8.38 5.25 11.06
CA TYR A 65 7.84 6.59 10.86
C TYR A 65 6.65 6.89 11.78
N PHE A 66 6.49 8.18 12.04
CA PHE A 66 5.31 8.76 12.68
C PHE A 66 4.80 9.92 11.83
N THR A 67 3.48 10.15 11.88
CA THR A 67 2.90 11.37 11.31
C THR A 67 3.21 12.56 12.20
N ASP A 68 3.14 13.75 11.65
CA ASP A 68 3.04 14.96 12.44
C ASP A 68 1.75 14.93 13.28
N ALA A 69 1.68 15.76 14.33
CA ALA A 69 0.44 15.96 15.05
C ALA A 69 -0.66 16.46 14.10
N ASP A 70 -1.76 15.71 14.01
CA ASP A 70 -2.82 15.98 13.03
C ASP A 70 -4.02 16.64 13.71
N PRO A 71 -4.39 17.87 13.32
CA PRO A 71 -5.56 18.57 13.88
C PRO A 71 -6.86 17.77 13.73
N GLY A 72 -7.07 17.08 12.59
CA GLY A 72 -8.24 16.24 12.37
C GLY A 72 -8.30 15.00 13.25
N LEU A 73 -7.16 14.62 13.85
CA LEU A 73 -7.05 13.57 14.84
C LEU A 73 -6.90 14.13 16.27
N ASN A 74 -7.44 15.33 16.51
CA ASN A 74 -7.39 16.00 17.81
C ASN A 74 -5.95 16.18 18.38
N GLY A 75 -4.99 16.46 17.48
CA GLY A 75 -3.58 16.65 17.80
C GLY A 75 -2.77 15.37 17.98
N ARG A 76 -3.33 14.19 17.70
CA ARG A 76 -2.58 12.93 17.80
C ARG A 76 -1.61 12.75 16.63
N SER A 77 -0.46 12.18 16.92
CA SER A 77 0.48 11.60 15.96
C SER A 77 0.23 10.10 15.87
N LEU A 78 0.29 9.54 14.68
CA LEU A 78 0.11 8.12 14.43
C LEU A 78 1.44 7.45 14.06
N ARG A 79 1.66 6.25 14.55
CA ARG A 79 2.69 5.36 14.00
C ARG A 79 2.35 5.07 12.54
N TYR A 80 3.35 5.20 11.63
CA TYR A 80 3.16 5.12 10.18
C TYR A 80 4.11 4.08 9.54
N PRO A 81 3.94 2.79 9.84
CA PRO A 81 4.88 1.73 9.44
C PRO A 81 5.03 1.62 7.93
N ARG A 82 6.29 1.55 7.49
CA ARG A 82 6.70 1.24 6.11
C ARG A 82 7.79 0.18 6.13
N GLY A 83 7.69 -0.80 5.23
CA GLY A 83 8.67 -1.88 5.17
C GLY A 83 10.07 -1.37 4.84
N LYS A 84 11.07 -1.70 5.68
CA LYS A 84 12.50 -1.49 5.50
C LYS A 84 13.18 -2.86 5.41
N VAL A 85 12.91 -3.56 4.34
CA VAL A 85 13.31 -4.96 4.12
C VAL A 85 13.03 -5.33 2.66
N LEU A 86 13.74 -6.30 2.10
CA LEU A 86 13.39 -6.86 0.79
C LEU A 86 11.90 -7.25 0.73
N GLY A 87 11.23 -6.87 -0.34
CA GLY A 87 9.77 -6.97 -0.49
C GLY A 87 9.00 -5.77 0.07
N GLY A 88 9.66 -4.86 0.81
CA GLY A 88 9.06 -3.65 1.36
C GLY A 88 7.79 -3.92 2.15
N CYS A 89 6.74 -3.13 1.92
CA CYS A 89 5.46 -3.31 2.61
C CYS A 89 4.79 -4.67 2.34
N SER A 90 5.04 -5.35 1.21
CA SER A 90 4.51 -6.69 0.98
C SER A 90 5.02 -7.74 1.97
N SER A 91 6.16 -7.47 2.61
CA SER A 91 6.76 -8.33 3.66
C SER A 91 6.15 -8.11 5.04
N ILE A 92 5.46 -6.98 5.29
CA ILE A 92 4.91 -6.62 6.61
C ILE A 92 3.42 -6.28 6.62
N ASN A 93 2.75 -6.25 5.46
CA ASN A 93 1.34 -5.89 5.32
C ASN A 93 0.38 -6.99 5.79
N GLY A 94 -0.94 -6.68 5.75
CA GLY A 94 -2.02 -7.60 6.09
C GLY A 94 -2.37 -8.62 5.01
N MET A 95 -1.69 -8.68 3.88
CA MET A 95 -1.86 -9.65 2.78
C MET A 95 -3.22 -9.62 2.07
N ILE A 96 -4.12 -8.72 2.39
CA ILE A 96 -5.44 -8.63 1.74
C ILE A 96 -5.25 -8.28 0.27
N TYR A 97 -5.86 -9.09 -0.62
CA TYR A 97 -5.83 -8.88 -2.05
C TYR A 97 -7.01 -8.02 -2.50
N MET A 98 -6.74 -6.82 -3.00
CA MET A 98 -7.76 -5.89 -3.48
C MET A 98 -7.23 -5.13 -4.70
N ARG A 99 -8.09 -4.96 -5.73
CA ARG A 99 -7.76 -4.17 -6.92
C ARG A 99 -8.35 -2.76 -6.89
N GLY A 100 -9.37 -2.52 -6.05
CA GLY A 100 -10.19 -1.32 -6.10
C GLY A 100 -11.39 -1.48 -7.04
N GLN A 101 -11.97 -0.37 -7.47
CA GLN A 101 -13.11 -0.33 -8.38
C GLN A 101 -12.65 0.07 -9.79
N ALA A 102 -13.36 -0.38 -10.83
CA ALA A 102 -13.07 -0.01 -12.22
C ALA A 102 -13.03 1.51 -12.41
N ARG A 103 -13.96 2.22 -11.78
CA ARG A 103 -14.06 3.69 -11.83
C ARG A 103 -12.83 4.41 -11.29
N ASP A 104 -12.05 3.81 -10.39
CA ASP A 104 -10.81 4.42 -9.88
C ASP A 104 -9.84 4.64 -11.05
N TYR A 105 -9.69 3.64 -11.89
CA TYR A 105 -8.82 3.64 -13.07
C TYR A 105 -9.41 4.45 -14.23
N ASP A 106 -10.72 4.32 -14.47
CA ASP A 106 -11.42 5.13 -15.47
C ASP A 106 -11.30 6.61 -15.13
N GLY A 107 -11.40 6.98 -13.84
CA GLY A 107 -11.15 8.34 -13.36
C GLY A 107 -9.69 8.80 -13.59
N TRP A 108 -8.71 7.93 -13.40
CA TRP A 108 -7.32 8.25 -13.76
C TRP A 108 -7.16 8.48 -15.26
N GLY A 109 -7.74 7.60 -16.10
CA GLY A 109 -7.68 7.68 -17.56
C GLY A 109 -8.37 8.93 -18.10
N ALA A 110 -9.59 9.22 -17.63
CA ALA A 110 -10.37 10.39 -18.03
C ALA A 110 -9.82 11.70 -17.46
N GLY A 111 -9.11 11.61 -16.30
CA GLY A 111 -8.50 12.76 -15.65
C GLY A 111 -9.45 13.57 -14.80
N ASP A 112 -10.36 12.91 -14.08
CA ASP A 112 -11.35 13.53 -13.19
C ASP A 112 -10.73 14.58 -12.24
N GLY A 113 -10.67 15.83 -12.69
CA GLY A 113 -10.08 16.95 -11.94
C GLY A 113 -8.55 17.06 -11.96
N PHE A 114 -7.82 16.17 -12.68
CA PHE A 114 -6.33 16.13 -12.69
C PHE A 114 -5.72 16.15 -14.09
N GLY A 115 -6.54 16.20 -15.14
CA GLY A 115 -6.12 16.04 -16.53
C GLY A 115 -5.93 14.56 -16.92
N ALA A 116 -6.27 14.25 -18.17
CA ALA A 116 -6.30 12.88 -18.67
C ALA A 116 -4.93 12.20 -18.68
N ASN A 117 -4.92 10.93 -18.26
CA ASN A 117 -3.75 10.06 -18.34
C ASN A 117 -4.06 8.89 -19.29
N PRO A 118 -3.77 9.02 -20.60
CA PRO A 118 -4.03 7.98 -21.56
C PRO A 118 -3.36 6.67 -21.18
N GLY A 119 -4.10 5.57 -21.27
CA GLY A 119 -3.57 4.28 -20.91
C GLY A 119 -3.89 3.82 -19.48
N TRP A 120 -4.71 4.54 -18.71
CA TRP A 120 -4.99 4.22 -17.31
C TRP A 120 -6.47 3.87 -17.04
N SER A 121 -7.30 3.65 -18.06
CA SER A 121 -8.65 3.11 -17.86
C SER A 121 -8.62 1.68 -17.30
N TRP A 122 -9.72 1.24 -16.70
CA TRP A 122 -9.85 -0.13 -16.20
C TRP A 122 -9.58 -1.17 -17.29
N ALA A 123 -10.12 -0.97 -18.48
CA ALA A 123 -9.93 -1.90 -19.61
C ALA A 123 -8.44 -2.04 -19.98
N GLU A 124 -7.65 -0.96 -19.84
CA GLU A 124 -6.22 -0.95 -20.11
C GLU A 124 -5.39 -1.47 -18.93
N CYS A 125 -5.87 -1.33 -17.69
CA CYS A 125 -5.19 -1.79 -16.48
C CYS A 125 -5.41 -3.27 -16.17
N LEU A 126 -6.62 -3.81 -16.45
CA LEU A 126 -6.98 -5.19 -16.14
C LEU A 126 -6.00 -6.23 -16.70
N PRO A 127 -5.52 -6.15 -17.95
CA PRO A 127 -4.52 -7.10 -18.47
C PRO A 127 -3.23 -7.17 -17.67
N HIS A 128 -2.84 -6.07 -17.02
CA HIS A 128 -1.64 -6.01 -16.18
C HIS A 128 -1.84 -6.66 -14.81
N PHE A 129 -3.07 -6.65 -14.25
CA PHE A 129 -3.41 -7.47 -13.10
C PHE A 129 -3.35 -8.96 -13.43
N LEU A 130 -3.94 -9.34 -14.57
CA LEU A 130 -4.00 -10.74 -15.02
C LEU A 130 -2.61 -11.32 -15.29
N LYS A 131 -1.67 -10.51 -15.77
CA LYS A 131 -0.33 -10.96 -16.19
C LYS A 131 0.47 -11.65 -15.09
N HIS A 132 0.35 -11.22 -13.83
CA HIS A 132 1.10 -11.78 -12.71
C HIS A 132 0.25 -12.62 -11.75
N GLU A 133 -1.06 -12.60 -11.84
CA GLU A 133 -1.95 -13.25 -10.89
C GLU A 133 -1.94 -14.79 -11.01
N ASP A 134 -2.02 -15.46 -9.85
CA ASP A 134 -2.31 -16.89 -9.68
C ASP A 134 -3.49 -17.03 -8.72
N PHE A 135 -4.72 -16.98 -9.25
CA PHE A 135 -5.95 -16.94 -8.47
C PHE A 135 -6.46 -18.36 -8.15
N HIS A 136 -6.80 -18.61 -6.89
CA HIS A 136 -7.14 -19.96 -6.40
C HIS A 136 -8.42 -20.56 -6.97
N LYS A 137 -9.34 -19.74 -7.49
CA LYS A 137 -10.58 -20.22 -8.11
C LYS A 137 -10.43 -20.54 -9.60
N GLY A 138 -9.21 -20.32 -10.16
CA GLY A 138 -8.96 -20.49 -11.58
C GLY A 138 -9.09 -19.18 -12.38
N ALA A 139 -8.96 -19.29 -13.70
CA ALA A 139 -9.02 -18.16 -14.62
C ALA A 139 -10.46 -17.92 -15.13
N ASP A 140 -10.79 -16.62 -15.28
CA ASP A 140 -12.02 -16.16 -15.94
C ASP A 140 -11.76 -14.80 -16.63
N ALA A 141 -12.80 -14.03 -16.94
CA ALA A 141 -12.66 -12.71 -17.57
C ALA A 141 -11.95 -11.67 -16.66
N PHE A 142 -11.92 -11.91 -15.35
CA PHE A 142 -11.36 -10.98 -14.35
C PHE A 142 -10.15 -11.56 -13.61
N HIS A 143 -9.88 -12.85 -13.72
CA HIS A 143 -8.81 -13.53 -13.00
C HIS A 143 -7.96 -14.40 -13.88
N ALA A 144 -6.67 -14.55 -13.52
CA ALA A 144 -5.73 -15.43 -14.17
C ALA A 144 -5.23 -16.53 -13.21
N ALA A 145 -4.85 -17.67 -13.79
CA ALA A 145 -4.20 -18.76 -13.07
C ALA A 145 -3.16 -19.43 -13.98
N PRO A 146 -2.09 -20.06 -13.42
CA PRO A 146 -1.04 -20.69 -14.23
C PRO A 146 -1.59 -21.70 -15.23
N GLY A 147 -1.11 -21.61 -16.47
CA GLY A 147 -1.44 -22.54 -17.55
C GLY A 147 -2.73 -22.20 -18.32
N PHE A 148 -3.44 -21.14 -17.94
CA PHE A 148 -4.61 -20.67 -18.64
C PHE A 148 -4.50 -19.17 -18.98
N ASP A 149 -4.55 -18.87 -20.25
CA ASP A 149 -4.71 -17.54 -20.82
C ASP A 149 -5.98 -17.54 -21.65
N PRO A 150 -6.89 -16.55 -21.50
CA PRO A 150 -8.07 -16.42 -22.38
C PRO A 150 -7.73 -16.38 -23.88
N GLN A 151 -6.46 -16.08 -24.22
CA GLN A 151 -5.94 -16.06 -25.59
C GLN A 151 -5.05 -17.28 -25.93
N GLY A 152 -5.01 -18.30 -25.05
CA GLY A 152 -4.21 -19.52 -25.26
C GLY A 152 -2.71 -19.37 -24.99
N LYS A 153 -2.26 -18.25 -24.38
CA LYS A 153 -0.87 -18.03 -23.95
C LYS A 153 -0.75 -18.24 -22.45
N ARG A 154 0.39 -18.74 -21.98
CA ARG A 154 0.64 -18.99 -20.56
C ARG A 154 0.58 -17.70 -19.75
N ALA A 155 -0.40 -17.54 -18.86
CA ALA A 155 -0.45 -16.43 -17.90
C ALA A 155 0.66 -16.56 -16.86
N GLY A 156 1.17 -15.44 -16.33
CA GLY A 156 2.33 -15.37 -15.43
C GLY A 156 2.21 -16.24 -14.18
N GLY A 157 1.33 -15.91 -13.28
CA GLY A 157 1.04 -16.73 -12.09
C GLY A 157 2.09 -16.66 -10.98
N GLU A 158 2.88 -15.59 -10.89
CA GLU A 158 3.86 -15.43 -9.81
C GLU A 158 3.21 -14.93 -8.51
N TRP A 159 2.13 -14.14 -8.60
CA TRP A 159 1.46 -13.50 -7.47
C TRP A 159 0.29 -14.34 -6.97
N ARG A 160 0.57 -15.27 -6.05
CA ARG A 160 -0.43 -16.19 -5.50
C ARG A 160 -1.49 -15.46 -4.68
N VAL A 161 -2.77 -15.78 -4.95
CA VAL A 161 -3.96 -15.33 -4.23
C VAL A 161 -4.73 -16.56 -3.78
N GLU A 162 -4.97 -16.69 -2.48
CA GLU A 162 -5.70 -17.81 -1.86
C GLU A 162 -6.85 -17.31 -0.99
N LYS A 163 -7.83 -18.19 -0.74
CA LYS A 163 -8.83 -17.96 0.31
C LYS A 163 -8.18 -18.07 1.69
N GLN A 164 -8.75 -17.40 2.66
CA GLN A 164 -8.33 -17.55 4.07
C GLN A 164 -8.57 -18.95 4.59
N ARG A 165 -7.68 -19.40 5.50
CA ARG A 165 -7.67 -20.76 6.06
C ARG A 165 -8.36 -20.87 7.42
N LEU A 166 -9.18 -19.89 7.76
CA LEU A 166 -9.86 -19.79 9.05
C LEU A 166 -11.21 -19.09 8.89
N ARG A 167 -12.21 -19.54 9.65
CA ARG A 167 -13.52 -18.89 9.79
C ARG A 167 -13.87 -18.73 11.26
N TRP A 168 -14.74 -17.76 11.55
CA TRP A 168 -15.19 -17.46 12.91
C TRP A 168 -16.71 -17.27 12.92
N ASP A 169 -17.39 -17.92 13.84
CA ASP A 169 -18.86 -17.83 13.97
C ASP A 169 -19.36 -16.39 14.13
N VAL A 170 -18.58 -15.55 14.85
CA VAL A 170 -18.93 -14.13 15.03
C VAL A 170 -18.80 -13.34 13.73
N LEU A 171 -17.85 -13.68 12.87
CA LEU A 171 -17.69 -13.04 11.55
C LEU A 171 -18.75 -13.54 10.58
N ASP A 172 -19.11 -14.82 10.60
CA ASP A 172 -20.20 -15.36 9.80
C ASP A 172 -21.54 -14.71 10.20
N ALA A 173 -21.76 -14.48 11.49
CA ALA A 173 -22.94 -13.74 11.97
C ALA A 173 -22.90 -12.25 11.56
N PHE A 174 -21.74 -11.61 11.57
CA PHE A 174 -21.60 -10.25 11.05
C PHE A 174 -21.92 -10.18 9.54
N ALA A 175 -21.45 -11.16 8.75
CA ALA A 175 -21.78 -11.23 7.33
C ALA A 175 -23.28 -11.38 7.07
N GLN A 176 -23.96 -12.22 7.87
CA GLN A 176 -25.43 -12.35 7.82
C GLN A 176 -26.13 -11.06 8.24
N ALA A 177 -25.63 -10.40 9.30
CA ALA A 177 -26.17 -9.11 9.75
C ALA A 177 -26.01 -8.01 8.70
N ALA A 178 -24.87 -7.96 8.01
CA ALA A 178 -24.63 -7.04 6.91
C ALA A 178 -25.62 -7.28 5.76
N GLN A 179 -25.90 -8.55 5.42
CA GLN A 179 -26.92 -8.89 4.42
C GLN A 179 -28.32 -8.45 4.85
N GLN A 180 -28.69 -8.66 6.13
CA GLN A 180 -29.95 -8.17 6.69
C GLN A 180 -30.05 -6.63 6.67
N ALA A 181 -28.91 -5.93 6.75
CA ALA A 181 -28.84 -4.48 6.61
C ALA A 181 -28.81 -4.00 5.14
N GLY A 182 -28.93 -4.91 4.17
CA GLY A 182 -29.04 -4.59 2.74
C GLY A 182 -27.72 -4.64 1.95
N ILE A 183 -26.62 -5.14 2.53
CA ILE A 183 -25.35 -5.33 1.84
C ILE A 183 -25.34 -6.71 1.17
N PRO A 184 -25.22 -6.84 -0.16
CA PRO A 184 -25.27 -8.14 -0.81
C PRO A 184 -24.09 -9.03 -0.41
N ALA A 185 -24.29 -10.34 -0.40
CA ALA A 185 -23.18 -11.27 -0.25
C ALA A 185 -22.30 -11.27 -1.51
N THR A 186 -20.99 -11.37 -1.31
CA THR A 186 -20.04 -11.60 -2.41
C THR A 186 -18.99 -12.62 -2.00
N ASP A 187 -18.49 -13.36 -2.96
CA ASP A 187 -17.35 -14.27 -2.80
C ASP A 187 -16.09 -13.74 -3.52
N ASP A 188 -16.18 -12.53 -4.12
CA ASP A 188 -15.11 -11.89 -4.86
C ASP A 188 -15.31 -10.37 -4.95
N PHE A 189 -14.34 -9.61 -4.45
CA PHE A 189 -14.33 -8.14 -4.45
C PHE A 189 -13.57 -7.54 -5.65
N ASN A 190 -13.02 -8.37 -6.55
CA ASN A 190 -12.01 -7.93 -7.53
C ASN A 190 -12.48 -7.96 -8.99
N ARG A 191 -13.79 -7.83 -9.21
CA ARG A 191 -14.43 -7.88 -10.54
C ARG A 191 -14.77 -6.50 -11.12
N GLY A 192 -14.14 -5.44 -10.62
CA GLY A 192 -14.39 -4.05 -11.06
C GLY A 192 -15.45 -3.32 -10.24
N ASP A 193 -16.30 -4.03 -9.52
CA ASP A 193 -17.15 -3.53 -8.44
C ASP A 193 -16.88 -4.36 -7.19
N ASN A 194 -16.67 -3.69 -6.06
CA ASN A 194 -16.38 -4.35 -4.79
C ASN A 194 -17.55 -4.32 -3.79
N GLN A 195 -18.74 -3.81 -4.17
CA GLN A 195 -19.89 -3.76 -3.27
C GLN A 195 -20.30 -5.17 -2.81
N GLY A 196 -20.38 -5.36 -1.48
CA GLY A 196 -20.79 -6.64 -0.92
C GLY A 196 -20.12 -6.95 0.41
N VAL A 197 -20.46 -8.10 1.02
CA VAL A 197 -19.85 -8.65 2.22
C VAL A 197 -19.37 -10.08 2.00
N GLY A 198 -18.12 -10.37 2.40
CA GLY A 198 -17.49 -11.68 2.23
C GLY A 198 -16.13 -11.78 2.89
N TYR A 199 -15.54 -12.96 2.89
CA TYR A 199 -14.16 -13.16 3.34
C TYR A 199 -13.19 -12.68 2.26
N PHE A 200 -12.18 -11.91 2.69
CA PHE A 200 -11.12 -11.46 1.78
C PHE A 200 -10.27 -12.61 1.25
N ASP A 201 -9.91 -12.55 -0.02
CA ASP A 201 -8.77 -13.30 -0.55
C ASP A 201 -7.45 -12.67 -0.10
N VAL A 202 -6.40 -13.49 0.00
CA VAL A 202 -5.13 -13.10 0.62
C VAL A 202 -3.93 -13.54 -0.20
N ASN A 203 -2.86 -12.76 -0.13
CA ASN A 203 -1.56 -13.09 -0.73
C ASN A 203 -0.80 -14.08 0.16
N GLN A 204 -1.23 -15.33 0.09
CA GLN A 204 -0.63 -16.48 0.75
C GLN A 204 -0.47 -17.65 -0.22
N LYS A 205 0.49 -18.51 0.05
CA LYS A 205 0.64 -19.81 -0.60
C LYS A 205 0.79 -20.89 0.47
N ALA A 206 -0.17 -21.79 0.52
CA ALA A 206 -0.21 -22.90 1.51
C ALA A 206 -0.07 -22.40 2.97
N GLY A 207 -0.73 -21.30 3.34
CA GLY A 207 -0.70 -20.73 4.70
C GLY A 207 0.57 -19.98 5.07
N VAL A 208 1.40 -19.63 4.09
CA VAL A 208 2.62 -18.83 4.24
C VAL A 208 2.44 -17.52 3.46
N ARG A 209 2.86 -16.37 4.02
CA ARG A 209 2.87 -15.09 3.31
C ARG A 209 3.58 -15.25 1.96
N TRP A 210 2.95 -14.73 0.90
CA TRP A 210 3.52 -14.66 -0.43
C TRP A 210 3.81 -13.20 -0.78
N ASN A 211 5.04 -12.76 -0.46
CA ASN A 211 5.49 -11.38 -0.67
C ASN A 211 6.17 -11.20 -2.04
N ALA A 212 6.49 -9.96 -2.39
CA ALA A 212 7.07 -9.63 -3.70
C ALA A 212 8.46 -10.25 -3.93
N THR A 213 9.23 -10.54 -2.87
CA THR A 213 10.50 -11.28 -3.01
C THR A 213 10.27 -12.69 -3.51
N LYS A 214 9.32 -13.42 -2.93
CA LYS A 214 9.01 -14.80 -3.33
C LYS A 214 8.38 -14.87 -4.72
N ALA A 215 7.55 -13.90 -5.04
CA ALA A 215 6.87 -13.87 -6.33
C ALA A 215 7.81 -13.47 -7.47
N PHE A 216 8.61 -12.44 -7.29
CA PHE A 216 9.32 -11.80 -8.40
C PHE A 216 10.84 -11.81 -8.24
N LEU A 217 11.38 -11.44 -7.06
CA LEU A 217 12.82 -11.25 -6.93
C LEU A 217 13.58 -12.58 -6.92
N ARG A 218 13.18 -13.53 -6.08
CA ARG A 218 13.87 -14.84 -5.96
C ARG A 218 13.97 -15.63 -7.26
N PRO A 219 12.95 -15.64 -8.14
CA PRO A 219 13.09 -16.26 -9.46
C PRO A 219 14.11 -15.58 -10.37
N ALA A 220 14.48 -14.32 -10.10
CA ALA A 220 15.39 -13.53 -10.91
C ALA A 220 16.78 -13.32 -10.30
N GLU A 221 16.96 -13.52 -8.99
CA GLU A 221 18.19 -13.17 -8.27
C GLU A 221 19.43 -13.98 -8.71
N GLN A 222 19.24 -15.10 -9.41
CA GLN A 222 20.32 -15.92 -9.97
C GLN A 222 20.76 -15.46 -11.37
N ARG A 223 20.18 -14.38 -11.92
CA ARG A 223 20.56 -13.86 -13.24
C ARG A 223 21.84 -13.04 -13.13
N ASP A 224 22.83 -13.31 -13.95
CA ASP A 224 24.14 -12.63 -13.94
C ASP A 224 24.05 -11.13 -14.21
N ASN A 225 22.98 -10.68 -14.86
CA ASN A 225 22.72 -9.29 -15.20
C ASN A 225 21.88 -8.53 -14.15
N LEU A 226 21.47 -9.18 -13.06
CA LEU A 226 20.77 -8.54 -11.93
C LEU A 226 21.68 -8.50 -10.70
N GLN A 227 21.95 -7.29 -10.21
CA GLN A 227 22.64 -7.07 -8.96
C GLN A 227 21.68 -6.50 -7.90
N VAL A 228 21.74 -6.99 -6.67
CA VAL A 228 20.92 -6.53 -5.55
C VAL A 228 21.81 -6.01 -4.42
N TRP A 229 21.61 -4.74 -4.03
CA TRP A 229 22.27 -4.12 -2.89
C TRP A 229 21.27 -3.98 -1.73
N THR A 230 21.54 -4.62 -0.61
CA THR A 230 20.80 -4.46 0.65
C THR A 230 21.59 -3.63 1.67
N GLY A 231 20.91 -3.05 2.68
CA GLY A 231 21.56 -2.14 3.62
C GLY A 231 22.15 -0.92 2.92
N ALA A 232 21.49 -0.46 1.87
CA ALA A 232 21.98 0.56 0.95
C ALA A 232 20.91 1.67 0.80
N HIS A 233 21.05 2.74 1.57
CA HIS A 233 20.11 3.84 1.62
C HIS A 233 20.41 4.85 0.51
N ILE A 234 19.45 5.13 -0.34
CA ILE A 234 19.59 6.11 -1.42
C ILE A 234 19.53 7.52 -0.82
N GLU A 235 20.58 8.28 -1.03
CA GLU A 235 20.65 9.67 -0.56
C GLU A 235 20.01 10.63 -1.57
N ARG A 236 20.33 10.47 -2.87
CA ARG A 236 19.79 11.30 -3.96
C ARG A 236 20.03 10.70 -5.33
N VAL A 237 19.29 11.18 -6.32
CA VAL A 237 19.56 10.98 -7.74
C VAL A 237 20.67 11.96 -8.17
N LEU A 238 21.61 11.47 -8.94
CA LEU A 238 22.67 12.27 -9.54
C LEU A 238 22.18 12.83 -10.87
N LEU A 239 22.21 14.15 -11.01
CA LEU A 239 21.71 14.87 -12.18
C LEU A 239 22.86 15.55 -12.94
N ALA A 240 22.75 15.56 -14.27
CA ALA A 240 23.61 16.32 -15.17
C ALA A 240 22.78 17.20 -16.11
N HIS A 241 23.41 18.10 -16.85
CA HIS A 241 22.77 18.78 -17.97
C HIS A 241 22.36 17.75 -19.03
N ALA A 242 21.18 17.89 -19.60
CA ALA A 242 20.70 16.93 -20.61
C ALA A 242 21.51 17.02 -21.92
N ASN A 243 21.96 18.22 -22.28
CA ASN A 243 22.77 18.45 -23.45
C ASN A 243 24.24 18.21 -23.12
N GLY A 244 24.89 17.27 -23.82
CA GLY A 244 26.29 16.91 -23.62
C GLY A 244 27.28 18.00 -24.03
N ASP A 245 26.84 19.06 -24.74
CA ASP A 245 27.63 20.22 -25.17
C ASP A 245 27.68 21.35 -24.10
N GLY A 246 27.04 21.15 -22.95
CA GLY A 246 26.98 22.15 -21.87
C GLY A 246 25.97 23.27 -22.10
N SER A 247 25.21 23.26 -23.20
CA SER A 247 24.14 24.23 -23.43
C SER A 247 22.99 24.02 -22.44
N TRP A 248 22.42 25.10 -21.94
CA TRP A 248 21.34 25.08 -20.94
C TRP A 248 19.99 25.29 -21.63
N ASP A 249 19.19 24.22 -21.70
CA ASP A 249 17.80 24.28 -22.15
C ASP A 249 16.79 24.11 -20.99
N GLY A 250 17.25 24.08 -19.73
CA GLY A 250 16.44 23.86 -18.56
C GLY A 250 16.17 22.37 -18.24
N THR A 251 16.62 21.44 -19.09
CA THR A 251 16.37 20.00 -18.92
C THR A 251 17.52 19.34 -18.14
N ARG A 252 17.19 18.53 -17.17
CA ARG A 252 18.13 17.68 -16.44
C ARG A 252 18.05 16.24 -16.94
N ARG A 253 19.16 15.49 -16.74
CA ARG A 253 19.20 14.05 -16.98
C ARG A 253 19.70 13.33 -15.74
N ALA A 254 19.02 12.26 -15.32
CA ALA A 254 19.54 11.34 -14.33
C ALA A 254 20.73 10.56 -14.89
N VAL A 255 21.84 10.52 -14.14
CA VAL A 255 23.09 9.82 -14.53
C VAL A 255 23.49 8.76 -13.52
N GLY A 256 22.72 8.58 -12.46
CA GLY A 256 22.96 7.59 -11.40
C GLY A 256 22.33 7.98 -10.08
N VAL A 257 22.77 7.32 -9.02
CA VAL A 257 22.33 7.59 -7.65
C VAL A 257 23.51 7.60 -6.69
N GLU A 258 23.38 8.34 -5.61
CA GLU A 258 24.27 8.31 -4.45
C GLU A 258 23.63 7.49 -3.34
N VAL A 259 24.41 6.62 -2.69
CA VAL A 259 23.94 5.61 -1.76
C VAL A 259 24.82 5.60 -0.52
N LEU A 260 24.21 5.55 0.67
CA LEU A 260 24.87 5.36 1.95
C LEU A 260 24.72 3.91 2.40
N LYS A 261 25.84 3.21 2.60
CA LYS A 261 25.87 1.84 3.15
C LYS A 261 25.66 1.88 4.66
N ALA A 262 24.79 1.00 5.18
CA ALA A 262 24.49 0.89 6.61
C ALA A 262 25.72 0.46 7.44
N ASN A 263 26.61 -0.35 6.85
CA ASN A 263 27.78 -0.92 7.53
C ASN A 263 28.99 0.02 7.42
N GLY A 264 28.99 1.13 8.13
CA GLY A 264 30.16 2.01 8.26
C GLY A 264 30.08 3.37 7.58
N GLY A 265 28.91 3.76 7.07
CA GLY A 265 28.71 5.10 6.48
C GLY A 265 29.45 5.35 5.17
N GLU A 266 29.88 4.31 4.47
CA GLU A 266 30.50 4.42 3.15
C GLU A 266 29.49 4.94 2.14
N ARG A 267 29.87 6.02 1.42
CA ARG A 267 29.12 6.54 0.27
C ARG A 267 29.60 5.88 -1.00
N LEU A 268 28.65 5.36 -1.76
CA LEU A 268 28.86 4.76 -3.07
C LEU A 268 28.06 5.52 -4.12
N SER A 269 28.54 5.48 -5.37
CA SER A 269 27.75 5.93 -6.52
C SER A 269 27.44 4.73 -7.41
N ALA A 270 26.20 4.65 -7.89
CA ALA A 270 25.84 3.77 -9.00
C ALA A 270 25.56 4.62 -10.22
N ARG A 271 26.17 4.29 -11.36
CA ARG A 271 26.12 5.09 -12.59
C ARG A 271 25.29 4.40 -13.68
N LEU A 272 24.58 5.22 -14.46
CA LEU A 272 23.88 4.76 -15.65
C LEU A 272 24.82 4.66 -16.86
N ARG A 273 24.50 3.72 -17.76
CA ARG A 273 24.97 3.73 -19.14
C ARG A 273 24.27 4.84 -19.92
N PRO A 274 24.84 5.32 -21.04
CA PRO A 274 24.11 6.19 -21.95
C PRO A 274 22.75 5.59 -22.34
N GLY A 275 21.67 6.37 -22.19
CA GLY A 275 20.30 5.90 -22.45
C GLY A 275 19.65 5.10 -21.32
N GLY A 276 20.35 4.86 -20.19
CA GLY A 276 19.78 4.18 -19.02
C GLY A 276 18.83 5.06 -18.21
N GLU A 277 18.12 4.44 -17.27
CA GLU A 277 17.12 5.10 -16.40
C GLU A 277 17.31 4.77 -14.92
N VAL A 278 17.08 5.78 -14.05
CA VAL A 278 16.80 5.61 -12.62
C VAL A 278 15.29 5.48 -12.43
N ILE A 279 14.87 4.47 -11.67
CA ILE A 279 13.44 4.19 -11.42
C ILE A 279 13.21 4.21 -9.91
N LEU A 280 12.52 5.23 -9.40
CA LEU A 280 12.17 5.33 -7.98
C LEU A 280 11.00 4.42 -7.67
N CYS A 281 11.21 3.50 -6.71
CA CYS A 281 10.24 2.54 -6.19
C CYS A 281 10.22 2.55 -4.66
N ALA A 282 10.55 3.70 -4.03
CA ALA A 282 10.70 3.84 -2.59
C ALA A 282 9.36 4.10 -1.85
N GLY A 283 8.23 4.03 -2.57
CA GLY A 283 6.88 4.21 -2.04
C GLY A 283 6.53 5.67 -1.77
N ALA A 284 5.27 5.90 -1.35
CA ALA A 284 4.69 7.23 -1.20
C ALA A 284 5.40 8.14 -0.16
N ILE A 285 6.30 7.61 0.65
CA ILE A 285 7.10 8.40 1.59
C ILE A 285 8.53 8.59 1.08
N GLY A 286 9.19 7.51 0.65
CA GLY A 286 10.59 7.57 0.24
C GLY A 286 10.81 8.21 -1.14
N SER A 287 9.94 7.97 -2.12
CA SER A 287 10.11 8.52 -3.47
C SER A 287 10.07 10.06 -3.50
N PRO A 288 9.08 10.75 -2.89
CA PRO A 288 9.11 12.21 -2.81
C PRO A 288 10.29 12.73 -1.97
N GLN A 289 10.72 12.04 -0.91
CA GLN A 289 11.89 12.42 -0.14
C GLN A 289 13.17 12.40 -0.99
N ILE A 290 13.38 11.32 -1.75
CA ILE A 290 14.52 11.20 -2.67
C ILE A 290 14.49 12.30 -3.74
N LEU A 291 13.33 12.60 -4.34
CA LEU A 291 13.19 13.69 -5.31
C LEU A 291 13.56 15.03 -4.68
N GLN A 292 13.04 15.37 -3.51
CA GLN A 292 13.33 16.62 -2.80
C GLN A 292 14.83 16.72 -2.45
N LEU A 293 15.45 15.67 -1.92
CA LEU A 293 16.89 15.63 -1.63
C LEU A 293 17.76 15.72 -2.90
N SER A 294 17.20 15.37 -4.07
CA SER A 294 17.85 15.52 -5.38
C SER A 294 17.67 16.91 -6.00
N GLY A 295 17.03 17.85 -5.29
CA GLY A 295 16.74 19.18 -5.80
C GLY A 295 15.52 19.25 -6.74
N ILE A 296 14.65 18.22 -6.73
CA ILE A 296 13.44 18.15 -7.53
C ILE A 296 12.23 18.30 -6.59
N GLY A 297 11.56 19.44 -6.62
CA GLY A 297 10.44 19.69 -5.71
C GLY A 297 10.07 21.16 -5.58
N PRO A 298 9.30 21.52 -4.54
CA PRO A 298 8.91 22.91 -4.26
C PRO A 298 10.13 23.77 -3.94
N ALA A 299 10.42 24.79 -4.75
CA ALA A 299 11.64 25.60 -4.63
C ALA A 299 11.81 26.22 -3.22
N ALA A 300 10.73 26.77 -2.66
CA ALA A 300 10.77 27.37 -1.32
C ALA A 300 11.16 26.37 -0.22
N LEU A 301 10.62 25.13 -0.27
CA LEU A 301 10.97 24.06 0.67
C LEU A 301 12.45 23.68 0.53
N LEU A 302 12.90 23.46 -0.71
CA LEU A 302 14.28 23.03 -0.97
C LEU A 302 15.29 24.08 -0.47
N GLN A 303 15.05 25.35 -0.79
CA GLN A 303 15.89 26.48 -0.37
C GLN A 303 15.92 26.64 1.15
N ALA A 304 14.76 26.47 1.84
CA ALA A 304 14.69 26.54 3.30
C ALA A 304 15.57 25.49 4.00
N HIS A 305 15.84 24.38 3.33
CA HIS A 305 16.72 23.31 3.84
C HIS A 305 18.10 23.29 3.19
N GLY A 306 18.49 24.34 2.43
CA GLY A 306 19.80 24.43 1.80
C GLY A 306 20.02 23.45 0.64
N VAL A 307 18.94 22.88 0.08
CA VAL A 307 18.99 22.00 -1.08
C VAL A 307 18.92 22.87 -2.35
N ARG A 308 19.89 22.69 -3.25
CA ARG A 308 19.89 23.40 -4.53
C ARG A 308 18.68 22.96 -5.37
N VAL A 309 17.95 23.92 -5.93
CA VAL A 309 16.84 23.64 -6.85
C VAL A 309 17.42 23.25 -8.23
N GLU A 310 17.22 22.00 -8.60
CA GLU A 310 17.58 21.47 -9.93
C GLU A 310 16.39 21.49 -10.89
N ARG A 311 15.20 21.22 -10.37
CA ARG A 311 13.94 21.30 -11.09
C ARG A 311 12.81 21.65 -10.12
N GLU A 312 12.14 22.76 -10.35
CA GLU A 312 10.94 23.10 -9.60
C GLU A 312 9.76 22.26 -10.06
N LEU A 313 9.21 21.45 -9.14
CA LEU A 313 7.99 20.66 -9.29
C LEU A 313 7.20 20.74 -7.99
N PRO A 314 6.24 21.68 -7.87
CA PRO A 314 5.50 21.94 -6.63
C PRO A 314 4.71 20.73 -6.10
N GLY A 315 4.33 19.80 -7.00
CA GLY A 315 3.58 18.60 -6.65
C GLY A 315 4.38 17.53 -5.89
N VAL A 316 5.72 17.59 -5.87
CA VAL A 316 6.53 16.59 -5.17
C VAL A 316 6.29 16.66 -3.68
N GLY A 317 5.77 15.56 -3.13
CA GLY A 317 5.38 15.44 -1.72
C GLY A 317 3.98 15.95 -1.41
N ALA A 318 3.32 16.66 -2.30
CA ALA A 318 1.94 17.10 -2.15
C ALA A 318 0.93 15.96 -2.44
N ASN A 319 -0.38 16.23 -2.22
CA ASN A 319 -1.48 15.31 -2.57
C ASN A 319 -1.44 13.96 -1.82
N LEU A 320 -0.77 13.87 -0.67
CA LEU A 320 -0.81 12.65 0.16
C LEU A 320 -2.25 12.30 0.49
N GLN A 321 -2.63 11.06 0.20
CA GLN A 321 -3.92 10.47 0.52
C GLN A 321 -3.68 9.17 1.27
N ASP A 322 -4.57 8.84 2.21
CA ASP A 322 -4.54 7.58 2.95
C ASP A 322 -5.94 7.24 3.47
N HIS A 323 -6.20 5.97 3.69
CA HIS A 323 -7.43 5.52 4.32
C HIS A 323 -7.32 5.60 5.84
N LEU A 324 -8.13 6.45 6.47
CA LEU A 324 -8.32 6.48 7.92
C LEU A 324 -9.39 5.45 8.30
N GLN A 325 -9.03 4.45 9.12
CA GLN A 325 -10.01 3.52 9.68
C GLN A 325 -10.46 3.96 11.07
N ILE A 326 -11.76 3.86 11.32
CA ILE A 326 -12.41 4.09 12.60
C ILE A 326 -12.72 2.72 13.19
N ARG A 327 -12.19 2.43 14.40
CA ARG A 327 -12.23 1.10 15.00
C ARG A 327 -13.37 0.98 16.02
N ALA A 328 -14.56 0.59 15.57
CA ALA A 328 -15.67 0.28 16.45
C ALA A 328 -15.48 -1.11 17.09
N VAL A 329 -15.57 -1.18 18.42
CA VAL A 329 -15.37 -2.41 19.20
C VAL A 329 -16.66 -2.82 19.89
N TYR A 330 -17.01 -4.10 19.73
CA TYR A 330 -18.21 -4.69 20.33
C TYR A 330 -17.85 -5.91 21.18
N GLY A 331 -18.16 -5.86 22.50
CA GLY A 331 -18.10 -7.02 23.38
C GLY A 331 -19.24 -7.97 23.05
N VAL A 332 -18.99 -9.29 23.08
CA VAL A 332 -19.96 -10.33 22.72
C VAL A 332 -19.98 -11.46 23.75
N GLN A 333 -21.08 -12.21 23.79
CA GLN A 333 -21.29 -13.35 24.68
C GLN A 333 -21.64 -14.61 23.88
N GLY A 334 -21.41 -15.79 24.46
CA GLY A 334 -21.84 -17.07 23.86
C GLY A 334 -21.04 -17.46 22.59
N VAL A 335 -19.96 -16.77 22.26
CA VAL A 335 -19.12 -17.09 21.11
C VAL A 335 -17.63 -16.92 21.45
N LYS A 336 -16.79 -17.79 20.91
CA LYS A 336 -15.33 -17.69 21.08
C LYS A 336 -14.76 -16.68 20.10
N THR A 337 -13.83 -15.86 20.57
CA THR A 337 -13.02 -14.97 19.76
C THR A 337 -11.53 -15.20 20.03
N LEU A 338 -10.65 -14.57 19.24
CA LEU A 338 -9.22 -14.70 19.46
C LEU A 338 -8.80 -14.20 20.85
N ASN A 339 -9.52 -13.23 21.42
CA ASN A 339 -9.24 -12.68 22.74
C ASN A 339 -9.11 -13.78 23.81
N THR A 340 -10.13 -14.63 23.95
CA THR A 340 -10.12 -15.70 24.96
C THR A 340 -9.25 -16.87 24.56
N THR A 341 -9.15 -17.20 23.26
CA THR A 341 -8.33 -18.31 22.77
C THR A 341 -6.84 -18.04 22.94
N ALA A 342 -6.38 -16.82 22.61
CA ALA A 342 -4.96 -16.45 22.65
C ALA A 342 -4.46 -15.99 24.03
N ASN A 343 -5.36 -15.75 25.00
CA ASN A 343 -4.96 -15.33 26.35
C ASN A 343 -4.59 -16.50 27.29
N SER A 344 -4.84 -17.77 26.91
CA SER A 344 -4.42 -18.93 27.68
C SER A 344 -3.13 -19.54 27.15
N LEU A 345 -2.25 -20.04 28.03
CA LEU A 345 -1.01 -20.73 27.63
C LEU A 345 -1.31 -21.98 26.79
N TRP A 346 -2.35 -22.74 27.16
CA TRP A 346 -2.79 -23.89 26.40
C TRP A 346 -3.29 -23.50 25.01
N GLY A 347 -4.09 -22.42 24.91
CA GLY A 347 -4.57 -21.90 23.65
C GLY A 347 -3.42 -21.48 22.73
N LYS A 348 -2.40 -20.78 23.26
CA LYS A 348 -1.20 -20.41 22.49
C LYS A 348 -0.43 -21.63 21.99
N ALA A 349 -0.27 -22.66 22.82
CA ALA A 349 0.39 -23.91 22.43
C ALA A 349 -0.37 -24.63 21.31
N MET A 350 -1.71 -24.74 21.43
CA MET A 350 -2.54 -25.36 20.40
C MET A 350 -2.55 -24.58 19.09
N ILE A 351 -2.58 -23.25 19.13
CA ILE A 351 -2.45 -22.38 17.95
C ILE A 351 -1.11 -22.62 17.25
N GLY A 352 -0.02 -22.72 18.02
CA GLY A 352 1.31 -23.01 17.48
C GLY A 352 1.40 -24.40 16.82
N LEU A 353 0.87 -25.43 17.46
CA LEU A 353 0.84 -26.80 16.94
C LEU A 353 -0.03 -26.90 15.66
N GLU A 354 -1.21 -26.29 15.67
CA GLU A 354 -2.06 -26.25 14.48
C GLU A 354 -1.33 -25.64 13.27
N TYR A 355 -0.66 -24.51 13.47
CA TYR A 355 0.06 -23.89 12.40
C TYR A 355 1.28 -24.74 11.94
N LEU A 356 1.99 -25.34 12.88
CA LEU A 356 3.17 -26.16 12.55
C LEU A 356 2.80 -27.34 11.64
N PHE A 357 1.68 -28.05 11.95
CA PHE A 357 1.28 -29.25 11.22
C PHE A 357 0.34 -29.01 10.04
N LYS A 358 -0.54 -27.99 10.13
CA LYS A 358 -1.61 -27.77 9.14
C LYS A 358 -1.49 -26.47 8.36
N ARG A 359 -0.60 -25.54 8.78
CA ARG A 359 -0.51 -24.19 8.22
C ARG A 359 -1.87 -23.47 8.21
N SER A 360 -2.71 -23.72 9.23
CA SER A 360 -4.04 -23.15 9.44
C SER A 360 -4.17 -22.54 10.84
N GLY A 361 -5.37 -22.09 11.19
CA GLY A 361 -5.66 -21.48 12.49
C GLY A 361 -5.16 -20.04 12.61
N PRO A 362 -5.16 -19.48 13.84
CA PRO A 362 -4.88 -18.07 14.06
C PRO A 362 -3.51 -17.56 13.55
N MET A 363 -2.49 -18.41 13.46
CA MET A 363 -1.19 -17.99 12.89
C MET A 363 -1.21 -17.83 11.38
N SER A 364 -2.16 -18.45 10.67
CA SER A 364 -2.35 -18.23 9.21
C SER A 364 -3.24 -17.03 8.90
N MET A 365 -3.66 -16.28 9.90
CA MET A 365 -4.67 -15.23 9.81
C MET A 365 -4.08 -13.94 9.24
N ALA A 366 -4.76 -13.34 8.26
CA ALA A 366 -4.62 -11.93 7.96
C ALA A 366 -5.19 -11.09 9.13
N PRO A 367 -4.78 -9.81 9.30
CA PRO A 367 -5.32 -8.97 10.38
C PRO A 367 -6.85 -8.89 10.36
N SER A 368 -7.45 -8.86 9.16
CA SER A 368 -8.89 -8.83 8.96
C SER A 368 -9.29 -9.95 8.01
N GLN A 369 -10.27 -10.74 8.40
CA GLN A 369 -10.72 -11.89 7.60
C GLN A 369 -11.94 -11.54 6.76
N LEU A 370 -12.91 -10.83 7.34
CA LEU A 370 -14.15 -10.47 6.69
C LEU A 370 -14.09 -9.01 6.23
N GLY A 371 -14.52 -8.76 5.01
CA GLY A 371 -14.71 -7.44 4.43
C GLY A 371 -16.16 -7.15 4.13
N ALA A 372 -16.50 -5.87 4.11
CA ALA A 372 -17.72 -5.41 3.48
C ALA A 372 -17.47 -4.07 2.81
N PHE A 373 -18.06 -3.88 1.64
CA PHE A 373 -18.06 -2.62 0.92
C PHE A 373 -19.50 -2.16 0.74
N THR A 374 -19.77 -0.93 1.15
CA THR A 374 -21.12 -0.36 1.10
C THR A 374 -21.08 1.16 0.99
N ARG A 375 -22.24 1.76 0.92
CA ARG A 375 -22.42 3.22 0.86
C ARG A 375 -22.59 3.79 2.26
N SER A 376 -21.97 4.93 2.53
CA SER A 376 -22.18 5.70 3.77
C SER A 376 -23.61 6.24 3.84
N ASP A 377 -24.12 6.65 2.69
CA ASP A 377 -25.47 7.18 2.49
C ASP A 377 -26.07 6.55 1.22
N PRO A 378 -27.40 6.26 1.17
CA PRO A 378 -28.05 5.74 -0.04
C PRO A 378 -27.89 6.61 -1.30
N ALA A 379 -27.68 7.93 -1.13
CA ALA A 379 -27.44 8.84 -2.25
C ALA A 379 -26.05 8.72 -2.86
N GLN A 380 -25.10 8.05 -2.19
CA GLN A 380 -23.78 7.80 -2.79
C GLN A 380 -23.91 6.90 -4.02
N PRO A 381 -23.32 7.26 -5.16
CA PRO A 381 -23.45 6.48 -6.39
C PRO A 381 -22.76 5.11 -6.32
N HIS A 382 -21.74 4.98 -5.45
CA HIS A 382 -20.90 3.79 -5.32
C HIS A 382 -20.61 3.46 -3.85
N ALA A 383 -20.14 2.24 -3.59
CA ALA A 383 -19.59 1.89 -2.28
C ALA A 383 -18.37 2.77 -1.98
N ASN A 384 -18.48 3.58 -0.92
CA ASN A 384 -17.44 4.49 -0.44
C ASN A 384 -16.94 4.15 0.98
N LEU A 385 -17.44 3.04 1.57
CA LEU A 385 -16.97 2.50 2.85
C LEU A 385 -16.39 1.11 2.64
N GLN A 386 -15.27 0.84 3.31
CA GLN A 386 -14.70 -0.50 3.44
C GLN A 386 -14.63 -0.90 4.91
N TYR A 387 -15.13 -2.09 5.21
CA TYR A 387 -15.00 -2.73 6.52
C TYR A 387 -13.87 -3.74 6.53
N HIS A 388 -13.15 -3.74 7.65
CA HIS A 388 -12.19 -4.75 8.05
C HIS A 388 -12.63 -5.33 9.38
N VAL A 389 -13.29 -6.50 9.36
CA VAL A 389 -13.86 -7.11 10.57
C VAL A 389 -12.91 -8.17 11.12
N GLN A 390 -12.62 -8.07 12.43
CA GLN A 390 -11.64 -8.88 13.13
C GLN A 390 -12.30 -9.57 14.33
N PRO A 391 -12.07 -10.88 14.57
CA PRO A 391 -12.63 -11.61 15.73
C PRO A 391 -11.79 -11.35 16.98
N LEU A 392 -11.41 -10.12 17.22
CA LEU A 392 -10.55 -9.69 18.32
C LEU A 392 -10.75 -8.21 18.64
N SER A 393 -10.31 -7.80 19.82
CA SER A 393 -10.19 -6.39 20.19
C SER A 393 -8.97 -6.13 21.05
N LEU A 394 -8.44 -4.89 20.93
CA LEU A 394 -7.32 -4.36 21.68
C LEU A 394 -7.40 -2.83 21.67
N ASP A 395 -6.73 -2.16 22.60
CA ASP A 395 -6.77 -0.70 22.68
C ASP A 395 -6.01 -0.03 21.53
N ALA A 396 -4.82 -0.50 21.22
CA ALA A 396 -4.00 -0.02 20.11
C ALA A 396 -3.14 -1.15 19.55
N PHE A 397 -2.71 -1.01 18.29
CA PHE A 397 -1.85 -1.98 17.63
C PHE A 397 -0.58 -2.25 18.45
N GLY A 398 -0.30 -3.54 18.71
CA GLY A 398 0.82 -3.98 19.54
C GLY A 398 0.52 -4.06 21.04
N GLN A 399 -0.68 -3.66 21.49
CA GLN A 399 -1.13 -3.85 22.88
C GLN A 399 -1.75 -5.26 23.08
N PRO A 400 -1.83 -5.74 24.35
CA PRO A 400 -2.49 -7.00 24.64
C PRO A 400 -3.96 -7.02 24.20
N LEU A 401 -4.46 -8.20 23.88
CA LEU A 401 -5.87 -8.41 23.60
C LEU A 401 -6.69 -8.19 24.89
N HIS A 402 -7.89 -7.62 24.76
CA HIS A 402 -8.81 -7.51 25.88
C HIS A 402 -9.14 -8.88 26.50
N PRO A 403 -9.43 -8.96 27.81
CA PRO A 403 -9.66 -10.23 28.50
C PRO A 403 -11.06 -10.83 28.28
N TYR A 404 -11.89 -10.21 27.45
CA TYR A 404 -13.26 -10.63 27.14
C TYR A 404 -13.44 -10.89 25.64
N ASN A 405 -14.47 -11.66 25.28
CA ASN A 405 -14.80 -11.89 23.89
C ASN A 405 -15.31 -10.62 23.23
N ALA A 406 -14.74 -10.28 22.08
CA ALA A 406 -15.14 -9.11 21.31
C ALA A 406 -14.76 -9.27 19.83
N PHE A 407 -15.40 -8.49 18.99
CA PHE A 407 -14.94 -8.24 17.63
C PHE A 407 -14.73 -6.74 17.37
N THR A 408 -13.90 -6.44 16.41
CA THR A 408 -13.68 -5.07 15.93
C THR A 408 -14.22 -4.96 14.51
N ALA A 409 -15.13 -4.01 14.28
CA ALA A 409 -15.55 -3.58 12.95
C ALA A 409 -14.82 -2.26 12.62
N SER A 410 -13.68 -2.36 11.97
CA SER A 410 -12.97 -1.17 11.47
C SER A 410 -13.56 -0.75 10.15
N VAL A 411 -13.90 0.52 10.00
CA VAL A 411 -14.48 1.08 8.77
C VAL A 411 -13.65 2.26 8.29
N CYS A 412 -13.42 2.38 6.98
CA CYS A 412 -12.73 3.52 6.39
C CYS A 412 -13.51 4.11 5.21
N ASN A 413 -13.37 5.44 5.02
CA ASN A 413 -13.76 6.13 3.80
C ASN A 413 -12.79 5.76 2.68
N LEU A 414 -13.30 5.21 1.56
CA LEU A 414 -12.51 4.80 0.41
C LEU A 414 -12.07 5.96 -0.49
N ASN A 415 -12.79 7.06 -0.45
CA ASN A 415 -12.57 8.21 -1.32
C ASN A 415 -12.38 9.50 -0.49
N PRO A 416 -11.32 9.58 0.34
CA PRO A 416 -11.10 10.74 1.17
C PRO A 416 -10.83 11.98 0.32
N THR A 417 -11.41 13.12 0.71
CA THR A 417 -11.18 14.42 0.07
C THR A 417 -10.07 15.23 0.74
N SER A 418 -9.68 14.87 1.96
CA SER A 418 -8.51 15.43 2.65
C SER A 418 -7.22 15.17 1.87
N ARG A 419 -6.33 16.17 1.84
CA ARG A 419 -5.03 16.08 1.17
C ARG A 419 -3.91 16.52 2.11
N GLY A 420 -2.91 15.68 2.21
CA GLY A 420 -1.73 15.89 3.03
C GLY A 420 -0.46 16.13 2.23
N ALA A 421 0.68 16.04 2.92
CA ALA A 421 1.99 16.22 2.31
C ALA A 421 3.08 15.37 2.99
N VAL A 422 4.15 15.10 2.23
CA VAL A 422 5.43 14.54 2.70
C VAL A 422 6.54 15.52 2.33
N GLN A 423 7.28 16.01 3.31
CA GLN A 423 8.30 17.05 3.12
C GLN A 423 9.58 16.71 3.86
N ILE A 424 10.73 17.00 3.27
CA ILE A 424 12.01 16.90 3.98
C ILE A 424 12.04 17.85 5.19
N ARG A 425 12.76 17.47 6.24
CA ARG A 425 13.01 18.29 7.44
C ARG A 425 14.44 18.84 7.47
N SER A 426 15.31 18.31 6.61
CA SER A 426 16.69 18.72 6.44
C SER A 426 17.23 18.25 5.09
N ALA A 427 18.47 18.59 4.75
CA ALA A 427 19.18 18.08 3.58
C ALA A 427 19.76 16.66 3.77
N SER A 428 19.52 16.01 4.91
CA SER A 428 20.00 14.68 5.23
C SER A 428 18.98 13.59 4.94
N SER A 429 19.36 12.56 4.21
CA SER A 429 18.54 11.37 3.97
C SER A 429 18.32 10.52 5.23
N ALA A 430 19.13 10.71 6.28
CA ALA A 430 19.00 10.01 7.55
C ALA A 430 17.82 10.53 8.40
N ASP A 431 17.37 11.77 8.15
CA ASP A 431 16.27 12.39 8.87
C ASP A 431 14.93 11.94 8.26
N ALA A 432 14.02 11.45 9.12
CA ALA A 432 12.68 11.11 8.69
C ALA A 432 11.94 12.36 8.18
N PRO A 433 11.20 12.27 7.06
CA PRO A 433 10.44 13.41 6.55
C PRO A 433 9.27 13.78 7.48
N SER A 434 8.76 14.98 7.35
CA SER A 434 7.44 15.38 7.82
C SER A 434 6.40 14.59 7.04
N ILE A 435 5.47 13.94 7.75
CA ILE A 435 4.35 13.19 7.17
C ILE A 435 3.08 13.76 7.77
N ALA A 436 2.39 14.60 7.03
CA ALA A 436 1.19 15.30 7.45
C ALA A 436 -0.03 14.85 6.61
N PRO A 437 -0.75 13.80 6.99
CA PRO A 437 -1.88 13.29 6.21
C PRO A 437 -3.07 14.25 6.17
N ARG A 438 -3.25 15.07 7.21
CA ARG A 438 -4.37 16.00 7.38
C ARG A 438 -5.72 15.31 7.30
N TYR A 439 -5.86 14.20 8.02
CA TYR A 439 -7.11 13.44 8.07
C TYR A 439 -8.27 14.31 8.54
N LEU A 440 -9.48 13.99 8.08
CA LEU A 440 -10.73 14.67 8.47
C LEU A 440 -10.68 16.20 8.33
N SER A 441 -9.84 16.72 7.43
CA SER A 441 -9.67 18.17 7.23
C SER A 441 -10.83 18.80 6.44
N THR A 442 -11.66 17.99 5.78
CA THR A 442 -12.82 18.44 5.01
C THR A 442 -14.13 18.06 5.70
N ASP A 443 -15.20 18.82 5.44
CA ASP A 443 -16.54 18.51 5.96
C ASP A 443 -17.06 17.18 5.41
N GLU A 444 -16.73 16.86 4.16
CA GLU A 444 -17.10 15.58 3.53
C GLU A 444 -16.52 14.39 4.31
N ASP A 445 -15.22 14.40 4.60
CA ASP A 445 -14.59 13.31 5.34
C ASP A 445 -15.15 13.17 6.75
N ARG A 446 -15.46 14.28 7.43
CA ARG A 446 -16.11 14.28 8.75
C ARG A 446 -17.51 13.68 8.70
N ARG A 447 -18.30 14.06 7.69
CA ARG A 447 -19.65 13.50 7.47
C ARG A 447 -19.59 12.01 7.20
N VAL A 448 -18.75 11.55 6.27
CA VAL A 448 -18.58 10.12 5.96
C VAL A 448 -18.11 9.34 7.17
N ALA A 449 -17.24 9.91 8.01
CA ALA A 449 -16.80 9.28 9.26
C ALA A 449 -17.96 9.08 10.24
N ALA A 450 -18.81 10.08 10.45
CA ALA A 450 -20.01 9.98 11.29
C ALA A 450 -20.99 8.93 10.73
N ASP A 451 -21.28 8.98 9.44
CA ASP A 451 -22.19 8.04 8.77
C ASP A 451 -21.65 6.59 8.82
N SER A 452 -20.34 6.39 8.72
CA SER A 452 -19.72 5.07 8.82
C SER A 452 -19.99 4.40 10.17
N LEU A 453 -19.97 5.17 11.27
CA LEU A 453 -20.33 4.67 12.60
C LEU A 453 -21.82 4.33 12.70
N ARG A 454 -22.71 5.13 12.10
CA ARG A 454 -24.15 4.85 12.03
C ARG A 454 -24.45 3.58 11.23
N VAL A 455 -23.77 3.41 10.07
CA VAL A 455 -23.88 2.17 9.27
C VAL A 455 -23.41 0.97 10.09
N THR A 456 -22.31 1.11 10.83
CA THR A 456 -21.79 0.04 11.70
C THR A 456 -22.82 -0.35 12.77
N ARG A 457 -23.40 0.60 13.49
CA ARG A 457 -24.46 0.39 14.50
C ARG A 457 -25.68 -0.29 13.88
N ARG A 458 -26.10 0.12 12.69
CA ARG A 458 -27.23 -0.51 11.97
C ARG A 458 -26.95 -1.98 11.66
N ILE A 459 -25.75 -2.31 11.17
CA ILE A 459 -25.35 -3.71 10.91
C ILE A 459 -25.37 -4.53 12.21
N VAL A 460 -24.79 -4.00 13.28
CA VAL A 460 -24.66 -4.72 14.56
C VAL A 460 -26.02 -4.94 15.23
N ALA A 461 -26.99 -4.07 15.00
CA ALA A 461 -28.36 -4.20 15.53
C ALA A 461 -29.21 -5.29 14.82
N MET A 462 -28.74 -5.91 13.74
CA MET A 462 -29.50 -6.90 12.99
C MET A 462 -29.64 -8.23 13.74
N PRO A 463 -30.74 -8.98 13.52
CA PRO A 463 -31.07 -10.22 14.23
C PRO A 463 -29.97 -11.28 14.25
N ALA A 464 -29.16 -11.40 13.17
CA ALA A 464 -28.11 -12.41 13.09
C ALA A 464 -27.05 -12.29 14.20
N LEU A 465 -26.80 -11.09 14.73
CA LEU A 465 -25.87 -10.84 15.83
C LEU A 465 -26.54 -10.84 17.21
N ALA A 466 -27.88 -10.74 17.30
CA ALA A 466 -28.60 -10.61 18.54
C ALA A 466 -28.32 -11.76 19.54
N LYS A 467 -28.12 -13.00 19.05
CA LYS A 467 -27.77 -14.19 19.86
C LYS A 467 -26.45 -14.04 20.64
N TYR A 468 -25.56 -13.14 20.21
CA TYR A 468 -24.28 -12.85 20.87
C TYR A 468 -24.32 -11.59 21.75
N ALA A 469 -25.51 -10.98 21.91
CA ALA A 469 -25.75 -9.80 22.74
C ALA A 469 -24.64 -8.73 22.59
N PRO A 470 -24.35 -8.22 21.38
CA PRO A 470 -23.26 -7.29 21.16
C PRO A 470 -23.47 -5.99 21.95
N LYS A 471 -22.42 -5.54 22.64
CA LYS A 471 -22.41 -4.26 23.37
C LYS A 471 -21.30 -3.39 22.80
N GLU A 472 -21.64 -2.18 22.35
CA GLU A 472 -20.65 -1.21 21.87
C GLU A 472 -19.76 -0.76 23.04
N VAL A 473 -18.44 -0.98 22.89
CA VAL A 473 -17.40 -0.59 23.85
C VAL A 473 -16.71 0.69 23.37
N LYS A 474 -16.51 0.81 22.07
CA LYS A 474 -15.95 2.00 21.39
C LYS A 474 -16.74 2.22 20.08
N PRO A 475 -17.09 3.49 19.76
CA PRO A 475 -16.84 4.73 20.49
C PRO A 475 -17.70 4.93 21.73
N GLY A 476 -18.86 4.28 21.86
CA GLY A 476 -19.83 4.40 22.95
C GLY A 476 -21.18 4.94 22.45
N VAL A 477 -22.25 4.26 22.88
CA VAL A 477 -23.62 4.48 22.38
C VAL A 477 -24.21 5.86 22.70
N GLN A 478 -23.65 6.58 23.67
CA GLN A 478 -24.09 7.91 24.10
C GLN A 478 -23.80 9.03 23.09
N PHE A 479 -22.93 8.78 22.12
CA PHE A 479 -22.56 9.76 21.10
C PHE A 479 -23.37 9.55 19.83
N GLU A 480 -24.15 10.55 19.42
CA GLU A 480 -25.14 10.42 18.33
C GLU A 480 -25.06 11.51 17.27
N THR A 481 -24.67 12.74 17.66
CA THR A 481 -24.62 13.87 16.74
C THR A 481 -23.45 13.76 15.76
N ASP A 482 -23.56 14.42 14.59
CA ASP A 482 -22.49 14.47 13.60
C ASP A 482 -21.19 15.01 14.18
N ALA A 483 -21.27 16.06 14.98
CA ALA A 483 -20.12 16.70 15.60
C ALA A 483 -19.41 15.75 16.60
N GLU A 484 -20.16 15.05 17.45
CA GLU A 484 -19.63 14.07 18.40
C GLU A 484 -18.97 12.89 17.68
N LEU A 485 -19.65 12.31 16.67
CA LEU A 485 -19.13 11.18 15.92
C LEU A 485 -17.89 11.55 15.11
N ALA A 486 -17.83 12.74 14.52
CA ALA A 486 -16.65 13.25 13.82
C ALA A 486 -15.47 13.47 14.80
N GLN A 487 -15.73 14.05 15.98
CA GLN A 487 -14.74 14.22 17.04
C GLN A 487 -14.17 12.88 17.47
N LEU A 488 -15.03 11.91 17.76
CA LEU A 488 -14.63 10.55 18.15
C LEU A 488 -13.88 9.82 17.05
N ALA A 489 -14.24 10.01 15.77
CA ALA A 489 -13.47 9.48 14.66
C ALA A 489 -12.02 9.99 14.69
N GLY A 490 -11.83 11.26 15.09
CA GLY A 490 -10.51 11.82 15.37
C GLY A 490 -9.79 11.15 16.54
N ASP A 491 -10.50 10.78 17.62
CA ASP A 491 -9.92 10.19 18.82
C ASP A 491 -9.49 8.71 18.62
N ILE A 492 -10.30 7.92 17.90
CA ILE A 492 -10.09 6.48 17.74
C ILE A 492 -9.61 6.06 16.35
N GLY A 493 -9.58 7.02 15.39
CA GLY A 493 -9.11 6.78 14.04
C GLY A 493 -7.63 6.45 13.99
N THR A 494 -7.25 5.58 13.06
CA THR A 494 -5.85 5.25 12.78
C THR A 494 -5.69 4.96 11.29
N THR A 495 -4.48 5.12 10.77
CA THR A 495 -4.16 4.73 9.38
C THR A 495 -4.42 3.25 9.16
N ILE A 496 -4.83 2.87 7.94
CA ILE A 496 -4.79 1.49 7.47
C ILE A 496 -3.58 1.22 6.55
N PHE A 497 -2.63 2.16 6.56
CA PHE A 497 -1.31 2.04 5.94
C PHE A 497 -1.31 2.05 4.40
N HIS A 498 -2.16 2.87 3.79
CA HIS A 498 -2.33 3.00 2.34
C HIS A 498 -1.90 4.36 1.77
N PRO A 499 -0.76 4.98 2.17
CA PRO A 499 -0.35 6.27 1.62
C PRO A 499 -0.10 6.19 0.12
N VAL A 500 -0.62 7.18 -0.62
CA VAL A 500 -0.47 7.31 -2.07
C VAL A 500 -0.40 8.79 -2.50
N GLY A 501 -0.11 9.04 -3.75
CA GLY A 501 -0.40 10.31 -4.43
C GLY A 501 0.68 11.39 -4.34
N THR A 502 1.79 11.15 -3.64
CA THR A 502 2.83 12.14 -3.34
C THR A 502 3.79 12.48 -4.49
N ALA A 503 3.64 11.83 -5.63
CA ALA A 503 4.30 12.13 -6.91
C ALA A 503 3.31 11.87 -8.05
N LYS A 504 2.10 12.45 -7.94
CA LYS A 504 0.96 12.10 -8.79
C LYS A 504 1.26 12.24 -10.27
N MET A 505 0.70 11.34 -11.07
CA MET A 505 0.72 11.45 -12.52
C MET A 505 -0.29 12.47 -13.02
N GLY A 506 0.02 13.11 -14.14
CA GLY A 506 -0.82 14.07 -14.82
C GLY A 506 -0.13 14.69 -16.02
N PRO A 507 -0.87 15.41 -16.88
CA PRO A 507 -0.31 16.11 -18.03
C PRO A 507 0.60 17.27 -17.60
N ALA A 508 1.49 17.71 -18.48
CA ALA A 508 2.38 18.86 -18.24
C ALA A 508 1.63 20.20 -17.99
N SER A 509 0.36 20.26 -18.34
CA SER A 509 -0.52 21.42 -18.05
C SER A 509 -1.00 21.47 -16.60
N ASP A 510 -0.92 20.36 -15.85
CA ASP A 510 -1.21 20.35 -14.42
C ASP A 510 0.08 20.71 -13.65
N PRO A 511 0.16 21.89 -13.00
CA PRO A 511 1.35 22.31 -12.28
C PRO A 511 1.68 21.43 -11.07
N MET A 512 0.73 20.62 -10.62
CA MET A 512 0.89 19.69 -9.50
C MET A 512 1.21 18.27 -9.96
N ALA A 513 1.30 18.00 -11.28
CA ALA A 513 1.77 16.72 -11.79
C ALA A 513 3.28 16.59 -11.63
N VAL A 514 3.73 15.44 -11.12
CA VAL A 514 5.15 15.12 -10.94
C VAL A 514 5.66 14.25 -12.07
N VAL A 515 4.84 13.30 -12.51
CA VAL A 515 5.16 12.40 -13.62
C VAL A 515 4.08 12.45 -14.69
N ASP A 516 4.48 12.14 -15.93
CA ASP A 516 3.55 11.99 -17.04
C ASP A 516 2.80 10.64 -17.00
N ALA A 517 1.90 10.41 -17.95
CA ALA A 517 1.15 9.16 -18.07
C ALA A 517 2.04 7.92 -18.30
N ARG A 518 3.31 8.09 -18.66
CA ARG A 518 4.34 7.03 -18.77
C ARG A 518 5.23 6.97 -17.54
N LEU A 519 4.86 7.67 -16.47
CA LEU A 519 5.56 7.73 -15.19
C LEU A 519 6.96 8.36 -15.24
N ARG A 520 7.27 9.14 -16.27
CA ARG A 520 8.52 9.90 -16.43
C ARG A 520 8.40 11.24 -15.69
N VAL A 521 9.42 11.58 -14.90
CA VAL A 521 9.44 12.85 -14.14
C VAL A 521 9.49 14.05 -15.09
N HIS A 522 8.56 15.00 -14.93
CA HIS A 522 8.47 16.18 -15.78
C HIS A 522 9.76 17.02 -15.76
N GLY A 523 10.36 17.21 -16.94
CA GLY A 523 11.58 18.02 -17.13
C GLY A 523 12.88 17.35 -16.65
N VAL A 524 12.85 16.03 -16.37
CA VAL A 524 14.06 15.25 -16.04
C VAL A 524 14.10 13.98 -16.88
N GLN A 525 15.04 13.90 -17.80
CA GLN A 525 15.25 12.72 -18.64
C GLN A 525 15.87 11.57 -17.84
N GLY A 526 15.54 10.32 -18.21
CA GLY A 526 16.10 9.12 -17.59
C GLY A 526 15.71 8.91 -16.12
N LEU A 527 14.58 9.50 -15.68
CA LEU A 527 14.05 9.34 -14.33
C LEU A 527 12.55 9.02 -14.36
N ARG A 528 12.17 7.95 -13.70
CA ARG A 528 10.76 7.57 -13.47
C ARG A 528 10.46 7.37 -11.99
N VAL A 529 9.19 7.50 -11.64
CA VAL A 529 8.65 7.05 -10.35
C VAL A 529 7.63 5.96 -10.62
N VAL A 530 7.82 4.79 -10.01
CA VAL A 530 6.98 3.61 -10.26
C VAL A 530 6.61 2.96 -8.93
N ASP A 531 5.67 3.55 -8.21
CA ASP A 531 5.08 3.03 -6.96
C ASP A 531 3.74 3.74 -6.67
N ALA A 532 3.21 3.54 -5.47
CA ALA A 532 1.91 4.11 -5.07
C ALA A 532 1.88 5.65 -5.06
N SER A 533 3.04 6.33 -5.04
CA SER A 533 3.09 7.80 -5.05
C SER A 533 2.53 8.42 -6.33
N VAL A 534 2.49 7.66 -7.43
CA VAL A 534 2.04 8.19 -8.73
C VAL A 534 0.51 8.25 -8.88
N MET A 535 -0.25 7.59 -8.00
CA MET A 535 -1.71 7.56 -8.06
C MET A 535 -2.27 8.99 -7.94
N PRO A 536 -3.09 9.49 -8.90
CA PRO A 536 -3.73 10.80 -8.76
C PRO A 536 -4.72 10.84 -7.61
N THR A 537 -5.51 9.76 -7.49
CA THR A 537 -6.44 9.47 -6.40
C THR A 537 -6.20 8.07 -5.86
N ILE A 538 -6.47 7.87 -4.58
CA ILE A 538 -6.37 6.56 -3.93
C ILE A 538 -7.42 5.61 -4.49
N THR A 539 -7.03 4.34 -4.73
CA THR A 539 -7.95 3.30 -5.17
C THR A 539 -8.90 2.86 -4.06
N SER A 540 -10.11 2.42 -4.41
CA SER A 540 -11.17 2.00 -3.48
C SER A 540 -10.88 0.62 -2.86
N GLY A 541 -9.77 0.52 -2.12
CA GLY A 541 -9.32 -0.71 -1.45
C GLY A 541 -7.85 -0.67 -1.06
N ASN A 542 -7.29 -1.84 -0.71
CA ASN A 542 -5.87 -1.97 -0.36
C ASN A 542 -4.97 -1.70 -1.57
N THR A 543 -3.87 -0.99 -1.38
CA THR A 543 -3.07 -0.39 -2.47
C THR A 543 -1.92 -1.26 -3.00
N ASN A 544 -1.71 -2.47 -2.46
CA ASN A 544 -0.58 -3.32 -2.88
C ASN A 544 -0.75 -3.87 -4.30
N SER A 545 -1.93 -4.39 -4.65
CA SER A 545 -2.18 -4.93 -6.00
C SER A 545 -2.22 -3.84 -7.07
N PRO A 546 -2.85 -2.65 -6.83
CA PRO A 546 -2.69 -1.50 -7.72
C PRO A 546 -1.22 -1.11 -7.96
N THR A 547 -0.37 -1.17 -6.92
CA THR A 547 1.07 -0.89 -7.07
C THR A 547 1.77 -1.92 -7.96
N LEU A 548 1.41 -3.21 -7.86
CA LEU A 548 1.91 -4.25 -8.79
C LEU A 548 1.47 -3.99 -10.22
N MET A 549 0.21 -3.62 -10.44
CA MET A 549 -0.31 -3.28 -11.75
C MET A 549 0.42 -2.08 -12.37
N ILE A 550 0.66 -1.02 -11.59
CA ILE A 550 1.45 0.15 -12.01
C ILE A 550 2.86 -0.29 -12.46
N ALA A 551 3.52 -1.15 -11.67
CA ALA A 551 4.86 -1.65 -11.98
C ALA A 551 4.87 -2.55 -13.24
N GLU A 552 3.87 -3.42 -13.40
CA GLU A 552 3.74 -4.30 -14.57
C GLU A 552 3.55 -3.49 -15.85
N ARG A 553 2.74 -2.42 -15.76
CA ARG A 553 2.51 -1.50 -16.88
C ARG A 553 3.76 -0.70 -17.21
N ALA A 554 4.44 -0.15 -16.20
CA ALA A 554 5.71 0.55 -16.38
C ALA A 554 6.78 -0.35 -17.03
N ALA A 555 6.88 -1.61 -16.59
CA ALA A 555 7.80 -2.58 -17.20
C ALA A 555 7.53 -2.76 -18.69
N ALA A 556 6.25 -2.85 -19.08
CA ALA A 556 5.87 -2.98 -20.50
C ALA A 556 6.34 -1.77 -21.32
N TRP A 557 6.13 -0.55 -20.85
CA TRP A 557 6.58 0.66 -21.52
C TRP A 557 8.11 0.77 -21.60
N ILE A 558 8.82 0.49 -20.51
CA ILE A 558 10.29 0.56 -20.46
C ILE A 558 10.90 -0.45 -21.44
N ILE A 559 10.36 -1.69 -21.50
CA ILE A 559 10.83 -2.73 -22.43
C ILE A 559 10.53 -2.34 -23.89
N ALA A 560 9.40 -1.66 -24.16
CA ALA A 560 9.06 -1.15 -25.49
C ALA A 560 9.87 0.10 -25.90
N GLY A 561 10.64 0.71 -24.97
CA GLY A 561 11.40 1.94 -25.23
C GLY A 561 10.56 3.22 -25.23
N GLU A 562 9.36 3.19 -24.57
CA GLU A 562 8.41 4.30 -24.49
C GLU A 562 8.65 5.21 -23.27
#